data_852119e88d2daf4e2c5b3ebf64bcf250
#
_entry.id   852119e88d2daf4e2c5b3ebf64bcf250
#
_cell.length_a   1.000
_cell.length_b   1.000
_cell.length_c   1.000
_cell.angle_alpha   90.00
_cell.angle_beta   90.00
_cell.angle_gamma   90.00
#
_symmetry.space_group_name_H-M   'P 1'
#
loop_
_entity.id
_entity.type
_entity.pdbx_description
1 polymer ?
#
loop_
_entity_poly.entity_id
_entity_poly.type
_entity_poly.pdbx_seq_one_letter_code
_entity_poly.pdbx_strand_id
1 'polypeptide(L)'
;DMDHRLTQTEIAEILKKEYYMDVDRKTVKRNLLNLLDLNCGIDYTEVTRKDKKGNDTSICTDWYITREFDDSELRILIDSVIFSKIIPQKQCCELAEKIKGLSNVYFDKKVGNVYTLPENRPENKELFYTIDVLDEAISKGKKVSFVYNSYGIDKKLHSKRAEKYIVNPYRMAATNGRY
;
A
#
# COMPACT_ATOMS: atom_id res chain seq x y z
N ASP A 1 -13.32 -7.41 -6.08
CA ASP A 1 -13.46 -6.00 -6.42
C ASP A 1 -14.64 -5.77 -7.37
N MET A 2 -14.87 -4.53 -7.78
CA MET A 2 -16.01 -4.17 -8.64
C MET A 2 -16.01 -4.89 -10.00
N ASP A 3 -14.86 -5.24 -10.54
CA ASP A 3 -14.72 -5.94 -11.82
C ASP A 3 -14.89 -7.46 -11.69
N HIS A 4 -14.71 -8.00 -10.47
CA HIS A 4 -14.74 -9.43 -10.16
C HIS A 4 -15.73 -9.69 -9.02
N ARG A 5 -17.01 -9.50 -9.33
CA ARG A 5 -18.12 -9.75 -8.39
C ARG A 5 -18.43 -11.23 -8.36
N LEU A 6 -18.79 -11.73 -7.18
CA LEU A 6 -19.08 -13.14 -6.97
C LEU A 6 -20.43 -13.33 -6.29
N THR A 7 -21.19 -14.31 -6.75
CA THR A 7 -22.38 -14.77 -6.08
C THR A 7 -22.03 -15.63 -4.86
N GLN A 8 -22.95 -15.80 -3.93
CA GLN A 8 -22.73 -16.69 -2.77
C GLN A 8 -22.42 -18.14 -3.18
N THR A 9 -22.95 -18.59 -4.33
CA THR A 9 -22.70 -19.95 -4.85
C THR A 9 -21.26 -20.08 -5.33
N GLU A 10 -20.79 -19.11 -6.13
CA GLU A 10 -19.41 -19.09 -6.62
C GLU A 10 -18.41 -18.98 -5.46
N ILE A 11 -18.73 -18.16 -4.44
CA ILE A 11 -17.90 -18.07 -3.23
C ILE A 11 -17.83 -19.44 -2.52
N ALA A 12 -18.96 -20.15 -2.37
CA ALA A 12 -18.96 -21.48 -1.75
C ALA A 12 -18.13 -22.50 -2.56
N GLU A 13 -18.20 -22.44 -3.89
CA GLU A 13 -17.41 -23.31 -4.78
C GLU A 13 -15.90 -23.01 -4.67
N ILE A 14 -15.51 -21.73 -4.64
CA ILE A 14 -14.12 -21.32 -4.45
C ILE A 14 -13.60 -21.79 -3.08
N LEU A 15 -14.38 -21.58 -2.01
CA LEU A 15 -14.02 -22.02 -0.67
C LEU A 15 -13.80 -23.54 -0.61
N LYS A 16 -14.65 -24.31 -1.28
CA LYS A 16 -14.50 -25.76 -1.36
C LYS A 16 -13.26 -26.18 -2.15
N LYS A 17 -13.04 -25.56 -3.30
CA LYS A 17 -11.97 -25.94 -4.24
C LYS A 17 -10.58 -25.51 -3.78
N GLU A 18 -10.44 -24.29 -3.30
CA GLU A 18 -9.13 -23.68 -3.01
C GLU A 18 -8.75 -23.77 -1.53
N TYR A 19 -9.75 -23.72 -0.63
CA TYR A 19 -9.54 -23.70 0.83
C TYR A 19 -10.00 -24.97 1.53
N TYR A 20 -10.54 -25.96 0.79
CA TYR A 20 -11.07 -27.22 1.33
C TYR A 20 -12.17 -27.04 2.39
N MET A 21 -12.92 -25.93 2.29
CA MET A 21 -14.03 -25.60 3.19
C MET A 21 -15.35 -25.91 2.52
N ASP A 22 -16.06 -26.94 3.01
CA ASP A 22 -17.39 -27.31 2.50
C ASP A 22 -18.46 -26.54 3.28
N VAL A 23 -18.93 -25.43 2.72
CA VAL A 23 -19.91 -24.52 3.33
C VAL A 23 -21.11 -24.34 2.41
N ASP A 24 -22.31 -24.23 2.97
CA ASP A 24 -23.49 -23.98 2.20
C ASP A 24 -23.68 -22.49 1.89
N ARG A 25 -24.46 -22.19 0.87
CA ARG A 25 -24.77 -20.82 0.42
C ARG A 25 -25.38 -19.94 1.53
N LYS A 26 -26.19 -20.52 2.45
CA LYS A 26 -26.83 -19.76 3.53
C LYS A 26 -25.79 -19.33 4.57
N THR A 27 -24.85 -20.19 4.86
CA THR A 27 -23.72 -19.89 5.76
C THR A 27 -22.83 -18.81 5.15
N VAL A 28 -22.51 -18.90 3.84
CA VAL A 28 -21.78 -17.84 3.13
C VAL A 28 -22.53 -16.51 3.23
N LYS A 29 -23.82 -16.48 2.90
CA LYS A 29 -24.62 -15.24 2.99
C LYS A 29 -24.60 -14.64 4.40
N ARG A 30 -24.80 -15.46 5.44
CA ARG A 30 -24.78 -14.99 6.84
C ARG A 30 -23.43 -14.37 7.20
N ASN A 31 -22.33 -15.00 6.81
CA ASN A 31 -21.00 -14.49 7.09
C ASN A 31 -20.70 -13.21 6.32
N LEU A 32 -21.14 -13.09 5.07
CA LEU A 32 -21.01 -11.86 4.29
C LEU A 32 -21.79 -10.71 4.93
N LEU A 33 -23.00 -10.94 5.41
CA LEU A 33 -23.77 -9.93 6.14
C LEU A 33 -23.08 -9.51 7.43
N ASN A 34 -22.52 -10.46 8.20
CA ASN A 34 -21.74 -10.13 9.39
C ASN A 34 -20.51 -9.28 9.07
N LEU A 35 -19.81 -9.57 7.97
CA LEU A 35 -18.67 -8.76 7.52
C LEU A 35 -19.10 -7.36 7.07
N LEU A 36 -20.26 -7.23 6.46
CA LEU A 36 -20.85 -5.94 6.09
C LEU A 36 -21.17 -5.12 7.35
N ASP A 37 -21.81 -5.74 8.36
CA ASP A 37 -22.13 -5.08 9.63
C ASP A 37 -20.87 -4.63 10.39
N LEU A 38 -19.77 -5.36 10.24
CA LEU A 38 -18.46 -4.99 10.79
C LEU A 38 -17.71 -3.95 9.95
N ASN A 39 -18.30 -3.46 8.87
CA ASN A 39 -17.70 -2.49 7.96
C ASN A 39 -16.33 -2.96 7.41
N CYS A 40 -16.24 -4.23 7.02
CA CYS A 40 -15.03 -4.85 6.49
C CYS A 40 -14.76 -4.52 5.00
N GLY A 41 -15.29 -3.41 4.49
CA GLY A 41 -15.05 -2.98 3.11
C GLY A 41 -15.60 -3.95 2.06
N ILE A 42 -16.74 -4.59 2.33
CA ILE A 42 -17.47 -5.38 1.34
C ILE A 42 -18.81 -4.73 1.02
N ASP A 43 -19.30 -4.99 -0.18
CA ASP A 43 -20.59 -4.50 -0.64
C ASP A 43 -21.21 -5.51 -1.61
N TYR A 44 -22.46 -5.27 -2.03
CA TYR A 44 -23.22 -6.16 -2.89
C TYR A 44 -24.13 -5.40 -3.83
N THR A 45 -24.66 -6.09 -4.84
CA THR A 45 -25.72 -5.59 -5.71
C THR A 45 -27.06 -6.11 -5.20
N GLU A 46 -28.04 -5.23 -5.10
CA GLU A 46 -29.39 -5.58 -4.75
C GLU A 46 -30.23 -5.84 -6.01
N VAL A 47 -30.81 -7.05 -6.10
CA VAL A 47 -31.66 -7.44 -7.25
C VAL A 47 -33.04 -7.82 -6.74
N THR A 48 -34.08 -7.18 -7.28
CA THR A 48 -35.46 -7.52 -6.99
C THR A 48 -35.88 -8.74 -7.80
N ARG A 49 -36.37 -9.78 -7.13
CA ARG A 49 -36.95 -10.99 -7.76
C ARG A 49 -38.33 -11.28 -7.17
N LYS A 50 -39.23 -11.79 -8.00
CA LYS A 50 -40.52 -12.28 -7.52
C LYS A 50 -40.36 -13.64 -6.82
N ASP A 51 -40.93 -13.75 -5.62
CA ASP A 51 -41.01 -15.01 -4.90
C ASP A 51 -42.03 -15.97 -5.55
N LYS A 52 -42.14 -17.18 -5.01
CA LYS A 52 -43.10 -18.17 -5.51
C LYS A 52 -44.58 -17.76 -5.34
N LYS A 53 -44.82 -16.68 -4.57
CA LYS A 53 -46.15 -16.11 -4.34
C LYS A 53 -46.41 -14.85 -5.15
N GLY A 54 -45.45 -14.42 -6.00
CA GLY A 54 -45.55 -13.25 -6.84
C GLY A 54 -45.18 -11.92 -6.18
N ASN A 55 -44.69 -11.94 -4.93
CA ASN A 55 -44.25 -10.74 -4.23
C ASN A 55 -42.81 -10.39 -4.61
N ASP A 56 -42.53 -9.08 -4.69
CA ASP A 56 -41.18 -8.59 -4.92
C ASP A 56 -40.30 -8.81 -3.66
N THR A 57 -39.22 -9.53 -3.84
CA THR A 57 -38.23 -9.79 -2.77
C THR A 57 -36.85 -9.32 -3.22
N SER A 58 -36.20 -8.54 -2.38
CA SER A 58 -34.84 -8.08 -2.63
C SER A 58 -33.84 -9.15 -2.23
N ILE A 59 -32.86 -9.39 -3.11
CA ILE A 59 -31.81 -10.37 -2.93
C ILE A 59 -30.45 -9.70 -3.09
N CYS A 60 -29.60 -9.82 -2.05
CA CYS A 60 -28.19 -9.44 -2.14
C CYS A 60 -27.44 -10.45 -2.99
N THR A 61 -26.79 -10.00 -4.04
CA THR A 61 -25.96 -10.84 -4.94
C THR A 61 -24.76 -10.04 -5.41
N ASP A 62 -23.88 -10.68 -6.17
CA ASP A 62 -22.73 -10.00 -6.80
C ASP A 62 -21.90 -9.21 -5.79
N TRP A 63 -21.43 -9.93 -4.78
CA TRP A 63 -20.62 -9.40 -3.70
C TRP A 63 -19.23 -9.01 -4.21
N TYR A 64 -18.71 -7.89 -3.70
CA TYR A 64 -17.38 -7.38 -4.05
C TYR A 64 -16.73 -6.68 -2.86
N ILE A 65 -15.42 -6.54 -2.93
CA ILE A 65 -14.64 -5.77 -1.94
C ILE A 65 -14.52 -4.33 -2.45
N THR A 66 -14.89 -3.38 -1.60
CA THR A 66 -14.60 -1.95 -1.80
C THR A 66 -13.18 -1.68 -1.38
N ARG A 67 -12.40 -0.99 -2.23
CA ARG A 67 -11.00 -0.64 -1.96
C ARG A 67 -10.88 0.85 -1.73
N GLU A 68 -9.99 1.26 -0.81
CA GLU A 68 -9.67 2.67 -0.58
C GLU A 68 -9.00 3.30 -1.80
N PHE A 69 -8.16 2.51 -2.50
CA PHE A 69 -7.44 2.95 -3.69
C PHE A 69 -7.86 2.15 -4.91
N ASP A 70 -8.04 2.82 -6.04
CA ASP A 70 -8.18 2.15 -7.33
C ASP A 70 -6.82 1.71 -7.89
N ASP A 71 -6.85 0.92 -8.99
CA ASP A 71 -5.62 0.41 -9.62
C ASP A 71 -4.73 1.53 -10.18
N SER A 72 -5.31 2.63 -10.65
CA SER A 72 -4.58 3.77 -11.21
C SER A 72 -3.89 4.57 -10.12
N GLU A 73 -4.56 4.79 -8.99
CA GLU A 73 -4.00 5.45 -7.82
C GLU A 73 -2.84 4.65 -7.23
N LEU A 74 -3.03 3.34 -7.02
CA LEU A 74 -1.96 2.46 -6.56
C LEU A 74 -0.78 2.44 -7.52
N ARG A 75 -1.03 2.48 -8.82
CA ARG A 75 0.02 2.55 -9.83
C ARG A 75 0.84 3.83 -9.70
N ILE A 76 0.20 4.99 -9.56
CA ILE A 76 0.88 6.27 -9.37
C ILE A 76 1.72 6.26 -8.08
N LEU A 77 1.19 5.68 -6.99
CA LEU A 77 1.93 5.55 -5.74
C LEU A 77 3.18 4.67 -5.90
N ILE A 78 3.05 3.52 -6.56
CA ILE A 78 4.18 2.62 -6.83
C ILE A 78 5.23 3.31 -7.72
N ASP A 79 4.79 3.95 -8.80
CA ASP A 79 5.70 4.66 -9.71
C ASP A 79 6.42 5.80 -8.98
N SER A 80 5.74 6.54 -8.09
CA SER A 80 6.34 7.59 -7.27
C SER A 80 7.44 7.05 -6.34
N VAL A 81 7.24 5.88 -5.76
CA VAL A 81 8.23 5.18 -4.93
C VAL A 81 9.40 4.69 -5.80
N ILE A 82 9.10 4.06 -6.94
CA ILE A 82 10.11 3.52 -7.86
C ILE A 82 10.98 4.64 -8.45
N PHE A 83 10.42 5.78 -8.79
CA PHE A 83 11.18 6.92 -9.34
C PHE A 83 11.79 7.85 -8.28
N SER A 84 11.54 7.60 -7.00
CA SER A 84 12.19 8.35 -5.92
C SER A 84 13.71 8.18 -5.98
N LYS A 85 14.43 9.29 -5.95
CA LYS A 85 15.91 9.32 -6.00
C LYS A 85 16.55 9.15 -4.62
N ILE A 86 15.77 9.20 -3.56
CA ILE A 86 16.26 9.17 -2.18
C ILE A 86 16.08 7.82 -1.50
N ILE A 87 15.11 7.02 -1.94
CA ILE A 87 14.80 5.74 -1.32
C ILE A 87 15.81 4.68 -1.79
N PRO A 88 16.55 4.02 -0.89
CA PRO A 88 17.42 2.91 -1.24
C PRO A 88 16.67 1.79 -1.96
N GLN A 89 17.35 1.07 -2.84
CA GLN A 89 16.71 0.07 -3.71
C GLN A 89 15.91 -0.97 -2.93
N LYS A 90 16.49 -1.52 -1.86
CA LYS A 90 15.82 -2.54 -1.04
C LYS A 90 14.53 -2.00 -0.43
N GLN A 91 14.58 -0.82 0.20
CA GLN A 91 13.41 -0.19 0.82
C GLN A 91 12.36 0.20 -0.23
N CYS A 92 12.79 0.60 -1.43
CA CYS A 92 11.90 0.89 -2.54
C CYS A 92 11.09 -0.35 -2.96
N CYS A 93 11.75 -1.50 -3.13
CA CYS A 93 11.08 -2.75 -3.46
C CYS A 93 10.11 -3.18 -2.35
N GLU A 94 10.58 -3.14 -1.08
CA GLU A 94 9.73 -3.48 0.07
C GLU A 94 8.49 -2.60 0.18
N LEU A 95 8.63 -1.28 -0.07
CA LEU A 95 7.51 -0.35 -0.03
C LEU A 95 6.56 -0.56 -1.21
N ALA A 96 7.09 -0.79 -2.41
CA ALA A 96 6.27 -1.11 -3.59
C ALA A 96 5.44 -2.39 -3.37
N GLU A 97 6.04 -3.45 -2.79
CA GLU A 97 5.31 -4.67 -2.46
C GLU A 97 4.21 -4.44 -1.39
N LYS A 98 4.47 -3.59 -0.39
CA LYS A 98 3.44 -3.21 0.59
C LYS A 98 2.27 -2.47 -0.06
N ILE A 99 2.55 -1.54 -0.99
CA ILE A 99 1.50 -0.81 -1.73
C ILE A 99 0.70 -1.77 -2.62
N LYS A 100 1.35 -2.72 -3.29
CA LYS A 100 0.65 -3.77 -4.05
C LYS A 100 -0.28 -4.59 -3.18
N GLY A 101 0.11 -4.88 -1.95
CA GLY A 101 -0.73 -5.59 -0.97
C GLY A 101 -2.03 -4.88 -0.59
N LEU A 102 -2.19 -3.58 -0.92
CA LEU A 102 -3.46 -2.84 -0.77
C LEU A 102 -4.44 -3.13 -1.91
N SER A 103 -4.02 -3.84 -2.94
CA SER A 103 -4.86 -4.25 -4.05
C SER A 103 -5.22 -5.75 -3.99
N ASN A 104 -5.66 -6.32 -5.08
CA ASN A 104 -6.05 -7.71 -5.22
C ASN A 104 -5.04 -8.52 -6.07
N VAL A 105 -5.26 -9.82 -6.15
CA VAL A 105 -4.41 -10.77 -6.91
C VAL A 105 -4.34 -10.49 -8.43
N TYR A 106 -5.25 -9.68 -8.97
CA TYR A 106 -5.27 -9.34 -10.39
C TYR A 106 -4.40 -8.13 -10.73
N PHE A 107 -4.09 -7.30 -9.74
CA PHE A 107 -3.30 -6.08 -9.90
C PHE A 107 -1.85 -6.38 -10.30
N ASP A 108 -1.24 -7.42 -9.74
CA ASP A 108 0.14 -7.82 -10.06
C ASP A 108 0.34 -8.10 -11.55
N LYS A 109 -0.66 -8.66 -12.23
CA LYS A 109 -0.63 -8.92 -13.66
C LYS A 109 -0.60 -7.65 -14.50
N LYS A 110 -1.17 -6.55 -13.98
CA LYS A 110 -1.21 -5.23 -14.65
C LYS A 110 0.06 -4.42 -14.43
N VAL A 111 0.71 -4.57 -13.28
CA VAL A 111 1.87 -3.75 -12.87
C VAL A 111 3.21 -4.34 -13.28
N GLY A 112 3.28 -5.63 -13.62
CA GLY A 112 4.50 -6.37 -13.94
C GLY A 112 5.36 -5.85 -15.10
N ASN A 113 4.92 -4.82 -15.81
CA ASN A 113 5.56 -4.33 -17.04
C ASN A 113 6.52 -3.13 -16.87
N VAL A 114 6.73 -2.61 -15.64
CA VAL A 114 7.61 -1.44 -15.43
C VAL A 114 8.47 -1.65 -14.20
N TYR A 115 9.62 -2.29 -14.40
CA TYR A 115 10.69 -2.38 -13.40
C TYR A 115 12.04 -1.94 -14.01
N THR A 116 12.13 -0.71 -14.41
CA THR A 116 13.45 -0.09 -14.59
C THR A 116 13.73 0.74 -13.36
N LEU A 117 14.40 0.14 -12.39
CA LEU A 117 14.90 0.89 -11.24
C LEU A 117 15.98 1.87 -11.73
N PRO A 118 15.90 3.15 -11.39
CA PRO A 118 16.96 4.10 -11.72
C PRO A 118 18.32 3.61 -11.23
N GLU A 119 19.33 3.67 -12.10
CA GLU A 119 20.72 3.44 -11.71
C GLU A 119 21.19 4.49 -10.69
N ASN A 120 22.17 4.15 -9.84
CA ASN A 120 22.75 5.04 -8.84
C ASN A 120 21.84 5.51 -7.71
N ARG A 121 21.15 4.58 -7.07
CA ARG A 121 20.39 4.85 -5.84
C ARG A 121 21.31 5.00 -4.63
N PRO A 122 20.95 5.86 -3.66
CA PRO A 122 21.70 5.97 -2.41
C PRO A 122 21.62 4.66 -1.62
N GLU A 123 22.71 4.33 -0.91
CA GLU A 123 22.77 3.15 -0.03
C GLU A 123 22.39 3.45 1.43
N ASN A 124 21.91 4.65 1.71
CA ASN A 124 21.56 5.05 3.07
C ASN A 124 20.36 4.26 3.59
N LYS A 125 20.64 3.24 4.39
CA LYS A 125 19.63 2.36 5.00
C LYS A 125 18.82 3.04 6.12
N GLU A 126 19.29 4.18 6.61
CA GLU A 126 18.69 4.90 7.76
C GLU A 126 17.87 6.12 7.32
N LEU A 127 17.49 6.21 6.05
CA LEU A 127 16.76 7.36 5.53
C LEU A 127 15.49 7.66 6.34
N PHE A 128 14.64 6.66 6.54
CA PHE A 128 13.38 6.85 7.27
C PHE A 128 13.61 7.24 8.72
N TYR A 129 14.59 6.61 9.37
CA TYR A 129 14.97 6.99 10.72
C TYR A 129 15.47 8.45 10.80
N THR A 130 16.24 8.88 9.82
CA THR A 130 16.73 10.26 9.75
C THR A 130 15.57 11.26 9.59
N ILE A 131 14.58 10.93 8.77
CA ILE A 131 13.37 11.74 8.59
C ILE A 131 12.60 11.83 9.90
N ASP A 132 12.37 10.72 10.58
CA ASP A 132 11.64 10.68 11.85
C ASP A 132 12.34 11.51 12.94
N VAL A 133 13.67 11.40 13.06
CA VAL A 133 14.45 12.20 14.02
C VAL A 133 14.37 13.69 13.71
N LEU A 134 14.41 14.07 12.43
CA LEU A 134 14.29 15.48 12.04
C LEU A 134 12.89 16.01 12.31
N ASP A 135 11.85 15.24 12.01
CA ASP A 135 10.46 15.62 12.24
C ASP A 135 10.17 15.79 13.74
N GLU A 136 10.66 14.87 14.56
CA GLU A 136 10.58 14.98 16.01
C GLU A 136 11.31 16.23 16.55
N ALA A 137 12.50 16.52 16.03
CA ALA A 137 13.28 17.67 16.45
C ALA A 137 12.60 19.00 16.07
N ILE A 138 12.02 19.09 14.87
CA ILE A 138 11.25 20.26 14.42
C ILE A 138 10.02 20.44 15.31
N SER A 139 9.23 19.38 15.50
CA SER A 139 7.99 19.41 16.30
C SER A 139 8.22 19.81 17.75
N LYS A 140 9.36 19.41 18.34
CA LYS A 140 9.72 19.71 19.73
C LYS A 140 10.64 20.93 19.89
N GLY A 141 10.96 21.64 18.80
CA GLY A 141 11.86 22.79 18.82
C GLY A 141 13.28 22.46 19.32
N LYS A 142 13.78 21.26 19.05
CA LYS A 142 15.08 20.77 19.52
C LYS A 142 16.17 20.94 18.46
N LYS A 143 17.40 21.09 18.94
CA LYS A 143 18.60 21.05 18.07
C LYS A 143 18.92 19.63 17.67
N VAL A 144 19.45 19.47 16.46
CA VAL A 144 20.03 18.19 15.99
C VAL A 144 21.53 18.35 15.82
N SER A 145 22.25 17.24 16.08
CA SER A 145 23.69 17.17 15.83
C SER A 145 23.98 16.05 14.84
N PHE A 146 24.85 16.32 13.85
CA PHE A 146 25.21 15.36 12.84
C PHE A 146 26.65 15.52 12.38
N VAL A 147 27.19 14.48 11.77
CA VAL A 147 28.49 14.50 11.07
C VAL A 147 28.22 14.67 9.58
N TYR A 148 28.80 15.71 8.98
CA TYR A 148 28.70 15.90 7.55
C TYR A 148 29.87 15.21 6.85
N ASN A 149 29.57 14.24 6.01
CA ASN A 149 30.55 13.49 5.26
C ASN A 149 30.59 13.95 3.81
N SER A 150 31.78 13.96 3.20
CA SER A 150 31.97 14.23 1.76
C SER A 150 32.89 13.14 1.18
N TYR A 151 32.72 12.85 -0.11
CA TYR A 151 33.63 11.94 -0.80
C TYR A 151 34.98 12.59 -1.00
N GLY A 152 36.04 11.88 -0.60
CA GLY A 152 37.43 12.25 -0.92
C GLY A 152 37.84 11.80 -2.32
N ILE A 153 39.09 12.08 -2.70
CA ILE A 153 39.70 11.66 -3.97
C ILE A 153 39.76 10.12 -4.06
N ASP A 154 39.86 9.46 -2.91
CA ASP A 154 39.84 7.98 -2.75
C ASP A 154 38.43 7.36 -2.89
N LYS A 155 37.43 8.17 -3.23
CA LYS A 155 36.00 7.78 -3.33
C LYS A 155 35.40 7.23 -2.02
N LYS A 156 36.06 7.47 -0.87
CA LYS A 156 35.51 7.11 0.45
C LYS A 156 34.88 8.34 1.12
N LEU A 157 33.95 8.07 2.04
CA LEU A 157 33.32 9.11 2.85
C LEU A 157 34.26 9.54 3.98
N HIS A 158 34.56 10.83 4.03
CA HIS A 158 35.35 11.46 5.08
C HIS A 158 34.54 12.53 5.77
N SER A 159 34.69 12.63 7.09
CA SER A 159 34.10 13.76 7.82
C SER A 159 34.72 15.08 7.37
N LYS A 160 33.87 16.03 7.02
CA LYS A 160 34.32 17.36 6.56
C LYS A 160 35.00 18.17 7.68
N ARG A 161 34.72 17.85 8.94
CA ARG A 161 35.38 18.38 10.12
C ARG A 161 35.29 17.40 11.28
N ALA A 162 36.22 17.55 12.26
CA ALA A 162 36.30 16.69 13.44
C ALA A 162 35.07 16.84 14.36
N GLU A 163 34.55 18.06 14.49
CA GLU A 163 33.39 18.36 15.35
C GLU A 163 32.07 18.12 14.62
N LYS A 164 31.05 17.72 15.39
CA LYS A 164 29.67 17.58 14.90
C LYS A 164 29.08 18.97 14.57
N TYR A 165 28.27 19.01 13.53
CA TYR A 165 27.43 20.16 13.26
C TYR A 165 26.24 20.17 14.22
N ILE A 166 25.90 21.30 14.80
CA ILE A 166 24.72 21.49 15.66
C ILE A 166 23.88 22.56 14.99
N VAL A 167 22.64 22.23 14.64
CA VAL A 167 21.72 23.12 13.94
C VAL A 167 20.33 23.10 14.56
N ASN A 168 19.58 24.17 14.36
CA ASN A 168 18.13 24.20 14.65
C ASN A 168 17.39 23.85 13.35
N PRO A 169 16.75 22.67 13.25
CA PRO A 169 15.92 22.37 12.10
C PRO A 169 14.60 23.13 12.24
N TYR A 170 14.18 23.84 11.19
CA TYR A 170 12.93 24.58 11.16
C TYR A 170 11.87 23.91 10.31
N ARG A 171 12.28 23.28 9.20
CA ARG A 171 11.39 22.71 8.20
C ARG A 171 12.12 21.69 7.33
N MET A 172 11.45 20.62 6.97
CA MET A 172 11.85 19.77 5.86
C MET A 172 11.07 20.20 4.60
N ALA A 173 11.75 20.26 3.47
CA ALA A 173 11.11 20.57 2.20
C ALA A 173 11.53 19.53 1.16
N ALA A 174 10.53 18.92 0.53
CA ALA A 174 10.75 17.98 -0.57
C ALA A 174 10.82 18.74 -1.90
N THR A 175 11.92 18.61 -2.61
CA THR A 175 12.10 19.23 -3.93
C THR A 175 12.85 18.28 -4.86
N ASN A 176 12.35 18.09 -6.09
CA ASN A 176 12.96 17.23 -7.11
C ASN A 176 13.27 15.80 -6.62
N GLY A 177 12.39 15.24 -5.81
CA GLY A 177 12.54 13.91 -5.25
C GLY A 177 13.63 13.80 -4.17
N ARG A 178 13.96 14.89 -3.47
CA ARG A 178 14.89 14.96 -2.33
C ARG A 178 14.29 15.82 -1.22
N TYR A 179 14.69 15.53 0.02
CA TYR A 179 14.45 16.38 1.19
C TYR A 179 15.60 17.35 1.37
#